data_97cc42db211ba6fb6bc11ea19d5c2cd0
#
_entry.id   97cc42db211ba6fb6bc11ea19d5c2cd0
#
_cell.length_a   1.000
_cell.length_b   1.000
_cell.length_c   1.000
_cell.angle_alpha   90.00
_cell.angle_beta   90.00
_cell.angle_gamma   90.00
#
_symmetry.space_group_name_H-M   'P 1'
#
loop_
_entity.id
_entity.type
_entity.pdbx_description
1 polymer ?
#
loop_
_entity_poly.entity_id
_entity_poly.type
_entity_poly.pdbx_seq_one_letter_code
_entity_poly.pdbx_strand_id
1 'polypeptide(L)'
;KTILFTPVGGTDPISATNYYEGAILHICRYYKPDQVILYMSKEMLAYQKQDNRYLYCLQKLSDVIEHEMEYEVIERDDLTKVHEFDYYYEDFKNLIHNIYATMGEDDRLLINISSGTPAMKSGLLVLQVLAEFQATLIQVSTPERKINEHRHEGYDVEVLWELNQDNMPDAKNRCKEVTCPSLEKLKKEEIIKKHIKAYDYRAALAVADSLKNEDTNRYRKLLEMATKRMLLDLETVDKIRNETGFDCIPVKTSSDRKLFEYVLCMDIKLKRGEYADFIRSIT
;
A
#
# COMPACT_ATOMS: atom_id res chain seq x y z
N LYS A 1 6.34 7.44 -17.80
CA LYS A 1 7.45 7.83 -16.91
C LYS A 1 7.44 6.97 -15.65
N THR A 2 8.62 6.50 -15.21
CA THR A 2 8.77 5.80 -13.93
C THR A 2 9.38 6.75 -12.91
N ILE A 3 8.70 6.97 -11.78
CA ILE A 3 9.12 7.87 -10.72
C ILE A 3 9.45 7.03 -9.49
N LEU A 4 10.62 7.25 -8.88
CA LEU A 4 11.01 6.65 -7.61
C LEU A 4 10.93 7.68 -6.49
N PHE A 5 10.05 7.47 -5.50
CA PHE A 5 10.08 8.18 -4.23
C PHE A 5 10.88 7.38 -3.21
N THR A 6 11.86 8.01 -2.57
CA THR A 6 12.73 7.31 -1.63
C THR A 6 13.18 8.19 -0.46
N PRO A 7 12.90 7.78 0.80
CA PRO A 7 13.65 8.29 1.94
C PRO A 7 15.12 7.90 1.79
N VAL A 8 16.01 8.74 2.29
CA VAL A 8 17.45 8.44 2.34
C VAL A 8 17.78 7.88 3.71
N GLY A 9 18.58 6.81 3.76
CA GLY A 9 18.97 6.14 4.99
C GLY A 9 20.48 6.06 5.18
N GLY A 10 20.90 5.64 6.37
CA GLY A 10 22.31 5.61 6.76
C GLY A 10 23.18 4.60 6.01
N THR A 11 22.61 3.65 5.28
CA THR A 11 23.36 2.72 4.41
C THR A 11 23.47 3.18 2.97
N ASP A 12 22.74 4.25 2.62
CA ASP A 12 22.84 4.86 1.30
C ASP A 12 24.00 5.83 1.21
N PRO A 13 24.62 6.02 0.05
CA PRO A 13 24.37 5.32 -1.23
C PRO A 13 25.07 3.97 -1.32
N ILE A 14 26.21 3.77 -0.65
CA ILE A 14 27.02 2.54 -0.62
C ILE A 14 27.43 2.28 0.82
N SER A 15 27.27 1.06 1.29
CA SER A 15 27.66 0.67 2.64
C SER A 15 29.19 0.65 2.78
N ALA A 16 29.73 1.45 3.70
CA ALA A 16 31.15 1.46 4.03
C ALA A 16 31.64 0.17 4.69
N THR A 17 30.73 -0.72 5.11
CA THR A 17 31.06 -1.96 5.83
C THR A 17 31.23 -3.15 4.88
N ASN A 18 30.40 -3.23 3.83
CA ASN A 18 30.37 -4.38 2.94
C ASN A 18 30.50 -4.03 1.45
N TYR A 19 30.58 -2.73 1.13
CA TYR A 19 30.76 -2.19 -0.22
C TYR A 19 29.63 -2.51 -1.21
N TYR A 20 28.44 -2.89 -0.72
CA TYR A 20 27.26 -3.05 -1.56
C TYR A 20 26.44 -1.76 -1.60
N GLU A 21 25.72 -1.59 -2.70
CA GLU A 21 24.77 -0.49 -2.84
C GLU A 21 23.70 -0.51 -1.74
N GLY A 22 23.40 0.68 -1.23
CA GLY A 22 22.17 0.93 -0.49
C GLY A 22 20.95 0.76 -1.37
N ALA A 23 19.76 0.79 -0.77
CA ALA A 23 18.54 0.49 -1.50
C ALA A 23 18.26 1.48 -2.63
N ILE A 24 18.63 2.75 -2.49
CA ILE A 24 18.39 3.78 -3.52
C ILE A 24 19.08 3.41 -4.83
N LEU A 25 20.39 3.22 -4.79
CA LEU A 25 21.17 2.88 -6.01
C LEU A 25 20.72 1.54 -6.57
N HIS A 26 20.50 0.55 -5.71
CA HIS A 26 20.12 -0.78 -6.13
C HIS A 26 18.76 -0.80 -6.85
N ILE A 27 17.77 -0.02 -6.38
CA ILE A 27 16.50 0.13 -7.07
C ILE A 27 16.70 0.85 -8.41
N CYS A 28 17.48 1.95 -8.45
CA CYS A 28 17.75 2.67 -9.68
C CYS A 28 18.44 1.80 -10.74
N ARG A 29 19.35 0.93 -10.33
CA ARG A 29 20.05 -0.02 -11.23
C ARG A 29 19.09 -0.95 -11.96
N TYR A 30 18.11 -1.49 -11.27
CA TYR A 30 17.24 -2.54 -11.83
C TYR A 30 15.92 -2.03 -12.39
N TYR A 31 15.38 -0.93 -11.83
CA TYR A 31 14.10 -0.36 -12.29
C TYR A 31 14.25 0.81 -13.23
N LYS A 32 15.45 1.40 -13.34
CA LYS A 32 15.79 2.51 -14.23
C LYS A 32 14.71 3.61 -14.23
N PRO A 33 14.44 4.27 -13.08
CA PRO A 33 13.44 5.32 -13.03
C PRO A 33 13.88 6.53 -13.87
N ASP A 34 12.92 7.22 -14.48
CA ASP A 34 13.18 8.46 -15.21
C ASP A 34 13.37 9.65 -14.25
N GLN A 35 12.79 9.54 -13.04
CA GLN A 35 12.93 10.55 -11.99
C GLN A 35 13.10 9.89 -10.63
N VAL A 36 14.04 10.43 -9.84
CA VAL A 36 14.31 10.00 -8.45
C VAL A 36 14.07 11.17 -7.51
N ILE A 37 13.09 11.02 -6.61
CA ILE A 37 12.74 12.00 -5.59
C ILE A 37 13.31 11.53 -4.26
N LEU A 38 14.33 12.24 -3.77
CA LEU A 38 15.09 11.92 -2.57
C LEU A 38 14.54 12.72 -1.38
N TYR A 39 13.96 12.04 -0.39
CA TYR A 39 13.52 12.66 0.85
C TYR A 39 14.65 12.61 1.88
N MET A 40 15.19 13.76 2.24
CA MET A 40 16.38 13.87 3.09
C MET A 40 16.07 14.58 4.42
N SER A 41 16.33 13.89 5.53
CA SER A 41 16.37 14.49 6.86
C SER A 41 17.59 15.41 7.03
N LYS A 42 17.61 16.21 8.09
CA LYS A 42 18.72 17.12 8.41
C LYS A 42 20.09 16.45 8.35
N GLU A 43 20.21 15.23 8.90
CA GLU A 43 21.47 14.49 8.92
C GLU A 43 21.89 14.07 7.50
N MET A 44 20.97 13.53 6.69
CA MET A 44 21.27 13.13 5.31
C MET A 44 21.61 14.32 4.42
N LEU A 45 20.96 15.47 4.65
CA LEU A 45 21.29 16.73 3.99
C LEU A 45 22.70 17.22 4.34
N ALA A 46 23.14 17.05 5.60
CA ALA A 46 24.49 17.41 6.01
C ALA A 46 25.53 16.58 5.25
N TYR A 47 25.34 15.28 5.10
CA TYR A 47 26.22 14.42 4.31
C TYR A 47 26.20 14.79 2.82
N GLN A 48 25.02 15.06 2.26
CA GLN A 48 24.93 15.49 0.86
C GLN A 48 25.68 16.80 0.61
N LYS A 49 25.59 17.76 1.54
CA LYS A 49 26.31 19.05 1.45
C LYS A 49 27.80 18.89 1.65
N GLN A 50 28.25 17.90 2.44
CA GLN A 50 29.64 17.67 2.74
C GLN A 50 30.43 17.10 1.55
N ASP A 51 29.92 16.08 0.88
CA ASP A 51 30.63 15.32 -0.13
C ASP A 51 29.80 14.92 -1.36
N ASN A 52 28.59 15.45 -1.48
CA ASN A 52 27.68 15.20 -2.61
C ASN A 52 27.38 13.70 -2.86
N ARG A 53 27.54 12.84 -1.82
CA ARG A 53 27.58 11.37 -1.94
C ARG A 53 26.38 10.75 -2.68
N TYR A 54 25.18 11.25 -2.43
CA TYR A 54 23.97 10.64 -3.01
C TYR A 54 23.84 10.96 -4.50
N LEU A 55 23.92 12.24 -4.87
CA LEU A 55 23.80 12.65 -6.27
C LEU A 55 25.01 12.22 -7.10
N TYR A 56 26.22 12.24 -6.52
CA TYR A 56 27.42 11.72 -7.18
C TYR A 56 27.25 10.25 -7.58
N CYS A 57 26.82 9.38 -6.64
CA CYS A 57 26.66 7.97 -6.94
C CYS A 57 25.50 7.70 -7.92
N LEU A 58 24.40 8.47 -7.84
CA LEU A 58 23.32 8.37 -8.81
C LEU A 58 23.77 8.76 -10.21
N GLN A 59 24.56 9.84 -10.34
CA GLN A 59 25.12 10.25 -11.63
C GLN A 59 26.05 9.18 -12.21
N LYS A 60 26.95 8.64 -11.40
CA LYS A 60 27.84 7.55 -11.79
C LYS A 60 27.06 6.29 -12.21
N LEU A 61 25.98 5.98 -11.49
CA LEU A 61 25.11 4.86 -11.83
C LEU A 61 24.41 5.11 -13.17
N SER A 62 23.90 6.32 -13.41
CA SER A 62 23.29 6.72 -14.67
C SER A 62 24.20 6.43 -15.86
N ASP A 63 25.49 6.78 -15.74
CA ASP A 63 26.49 6.51 -16.76
C ASP A 63 26.69 4.99 -16.98
N VAL A 64 26.78 4.21 -15.89
CA VAL A 64 27.01 2.74 -15.96
C VAL A 64 25.85 1.99 -16.57
N ILE A 65 24.61 2.39 -16.25
CA ILE A 65 23.39 1.72 -16.78
C ILE A 65 22.89 2.29 -18.09
N GLU A 66 23.58 3.33 -18.62
CA GLU A 66 23.20 4.06 -19.85
C GLU A 66 21.73 4.52 -19.82
N HIS A 67 21.33 5.15 -18.68
CA HIS A 67 19.97 5.64 -18.49
C HIS A 67 20.00 6.96 -17.71
N GLU A 68 19.53 8.05 -18.35
CA GLU A 68 19.44 9.35 -17.70
C GLU A 68 18.29 9.38 -16.68
N MET A 69 18.57 9.95 -15.52
CA MET A 69 17.60 10.12 -14.43
C MET A 69 17.57 11.59 -13.99
N GLU A 70 16.38 12.13 -13.82
CA GLU A 70 16.17 13.43 -13.17
C GLU A 70 16.19 13.26 -11.65
N TYR A 71 16.80 14.21 -10.92
CA TYR A 71 16.91 14.17 -9.47
C TYR A 71 16.20 15.35 -8.82
N GLU A 72 15.37 15.06 -7.84
CA GLU A 72 14.70 16.04 -6.99
C GLU A 72 15.03 15.75 -5.53
N VAL A 73 15.44 16.77 -4.78
CA VAL A 73 15.73 16.63 -3.35
C VAL A 73 14.68 17.38 -2.55
N ILE A 74 13.94 16.63 -1.72
CA ILE A 74 13.00 17.19 -0.74
C ILE A 74 13.76 17.34 0.57
N GLU A 75 14.11 18.59 0.89
CA GLU A 75 14.86 18.92 2.10
C GLU A 75 13.93 19.02 3.31
N ARG A 76 14.33 18.37 4.42
CA ARG A 76 13.69 18.46 5.73
C ARG A 76 14.76 18.77 6.78
N ASP A 77 15.26 20.02 6.72
CA ASP A 77 16.33 20.53 7.60
C ASP A 77 15.87 20.82 9.03
N ASP A 78 14.58 21.00 9.25
CA ASP A 78 13.93 21.14 10.55
C ASP A 78 13.60 19.80 11.22
N LEU A 79 13.73 18.70 10.49
CA LEU A 79 13.36 17.37 10.95
C LEU A 79 14.41 16.80 11.91
N THR A 80 14.15 16.96 13.21
CA THR A 80 14.97 16.42 14.31
C THR A 80 14.36 15.18 14.96
N LYS A 81 13.03 15.03 14.89
CA LYS A 81 12.27 13.95 15.51
C LYS A 81 12.02 12.81 14.53
N VAL A 82 13.08 12.21 14.03
CA VAL A 82 13.04 11.17 12.98
C VAL A 82 12.36 9.85 13.37
N HIS A 83 11.74 9.78 14.55
CA HIS A 83 11.06 8.58 15.07
C HIS A 83 9.54 8.73 15.19
N GLU A 84 8.98 9.92 14.93
CA GLU A 84 7.54 10.17 15.06
C GLU A 84 6.79 9.70 13.82
N PHE A 85 5.98 8.64 13.98
CA PHE A 85 5.22 8.03 12.89
C PHE A 85 4.20 9.00 12.26
N ASP A 86 3.39 9.70 13.06
CA ASP A 86 2.31 10.55 12.56
C ASP A 86 2.83 11.71 11.72
N TYR A 87 4.03 12.24 12.04
CA TYR A 87 4.68 13.26 11.24
C TYR A 87 4.92 12.77 9.81
N TYR A 88 5.51 11.58 9.66
CA TYR A 88 5.81 11.02 8.34
C TYR A 88 4.58 10.63 7.56
N TYR A 89 3.56 10.12 8.25
CA TYR A 89 2.33 9.73 7.58
C TYR A 89 1.69 10.93 6.85
N GLU A 90 1.54 12.08 7.52
CA GLU A 90 0.95 13.27 6.92
C GLU A 90 1.87 13.92 5.87
N ASP A 91 3.19 14.01 6.14
CA ASP A 91 4.14 14.60 5.19
C ASP A 91 4.24 13.75 3.90
N PHE A 92 4.38 12.46 4.03
CA PHE A 92 4.43 11.54 2.88
C PHE A 92 3.11 11.50 2.11
N LYS A 93 1.97 11.53 2.79
CA LYS A 93 0.67 11.61 2.16
C LYS A 93 0.54 12.83 1.25
N ASN A 94 0.94 13.98 1.75
CA ASN A 94 0.91 15.23 0.97
C ASN A 94 1.90 15.18 -0.21
N LEU A 95 3.12 14.71 0.01
CA LEU A 95 4.14 14.60 -1.03
C LEU A 95 3.73 13.63 -2.13
N ILE A 96 3.28 12.44 -1.77
CA ILE A 96 2.88 11.42 -2.74
C ILE A 96 1.62 11.87 -3.50
N HIS A 97 0.69 12.54 -2.83
CA HIS A 97 -0.46 13.13 -3.50
C HIS A 97 -0.04 14.18 -4.56
N ASN A 98 0.92 15.03 -4.23
CA ASN A 98 1.45 16.01 -5.18
C ASN A 98 2.16 15.35 -6.36
N ILE A 99 2.98 14.31 -6.10
CA ILE A 99 3.61 13.52 -7.16
C ILE A 99 2.54 12.91 -8.07
N TYR A 100 1.54 12.26 -7.46
CA TYR A 100 0.48 11.59 -8.20
C TYR A 100 -0.36 12.55 -9.05
N ALA A 101 -0.57 13.79 -8.59
CA ALA A 101 -1.29 14.82 -9.33
C ALA A 101 -0.55 15.28 -10.61
N THR A 102 0.77 15.05 -10.69
CA THR A 102 1.58 15.40 -11.87
C THR A 102 1.80 14.22 -12.84
N MET A 103 1.38 13.00 -12.44
CA MET A 103 1.55 11.78 -13.23
C MET A 103 0.50 11.65 -14.32
N GLY A 104 0.91 11.14 -15.48
CA GLY A 104 0.01 10.69 -16.55
C GLY A 104 -0.56 9.30 -16.29
N GLU A 105 -1.51 8.87 -17.13
CA GLU A 105 -2.19 7.56 -16.98
C GLU A 105 -1.24 6.37 -17.07
N ASP A 106 -0.17 6.46 -17.86
CA ASP A 106 0.81 5.40 -18.07
C ASP A 106 2.03 5.51 -17.13
N ASP A 107 2.07 6.51 -16.25
CA ASP A 107 3.20 6.71 -15.35
C ASP A 107 3.13 5.73 -14.17
N ARG A 108 4.31 5.30 -13.70
CA ARG A 108 4.46 4.35 -12.60
C ARG A 108 5.18 4.99 -11.43
N LEU A 109 4.59 4.91 -10.24
CA LEU A 109 5.21 5.31 -8.99
C LEU A 109 5.80 4.10 -8.27
N LEU A 110 7.11 4.16 -8.00
CA LEU A 110 7.84 3.23 -7.16
C LEU A 110 8.12 3.89 -5.81
N ILE A 111 8.00 3.15 -4.72
CA ILE A 111 8.29 3.64 -3.38
C ILE A 111 9.30 2.71 -2.72
N ASN A 112 10.44 3.26 -2.33
CA ASN A 112 11.45 2.53 -1.56
C ASN A 112 11.06 2.43 -0.08
N ILE A 113 10.87 1.21 0.41
CA ILE A 113 10.58 0.91 1.83
C ILE A 113 11.76 0.26 2.55
N SER A 114 12.96 0.32 1.97
CA SER A 114 14.17 -0.23 2.61
C SER A 114 15.06 0.83 3.24
N SER A 115 15.05 2.06 2.70
CA SER A 115 15.83 3.19 3.23
C SER A 115 15.02 4.01 4.24
N GLY A 116 15.70 4.82 5.02
CA GLY A 116 15.11 5.66 6.05
C GLY A 116 14.92 4.96 7.40
N THR A 117 14.31 5.66 8.33
CA THR A 117 14.04 5.16 9.69
C THR A 117 12.88 4.15 9.70
N PRO A 118 12.73 3.34 10.76
CA PRO A 118 11.56 2.46 10.92
C PRO A 118 10.23 3.20 10.84
N ALA A 119 10.14 4.42 11.38
CA ALA A 119 8.94 5.24 11.32
C ALA A 119 8.59 5.65 9.89
N MET A 120 9.59 6.05 9.08
CA MET A 120 9.41 6.37 7.65
C MET A 120 8.89 5.14 6.87
N LYS A 121 9.54 3.99 7.05
CA LYS A 121 9.16 2.74 6.37
C LYS A 121 7.74 2.31 6.72
N SER A 122 7.39 2.36 8.00
CA SER A 122 6.04 2.04 8.47
C SER A 122 4.99 3.02 7.94
N GLY A 123 5.32 4.32 7.90
CA GLY A 123 4.45 5.35 7.35
C GLY A 123 4.13 5.11 5.87
N LEU A 124 5.14 4.82 5.05
CA LEU A 124 4.96 4.50 3.64
C LEU A 124 4.15 3.22 3.41
N LEU A 125 4.39 2.18 4.22
CA LEU A 125 3.66 0.93 4.14
C LEU A 125 2.18 1.12 4.48
N VAL A 126 1.88 1.81 5.58
CA VAL A 126 0.51 2.10 6.00
C VAL A 126 -0.20 3.00 4.98
N LEU A 127 0.52 4.00 4.46
CA LEU A 127 -0.01 4.91 3.47
C LEU A 127 -0.44 4.17 2.18
N GLN A 128 0.39 3.24 1.68
CA GLN A 128 0.04 2.40 0.53
C GLN A 128 -1.24 1.58 0.75
N VAL A 129 -1.43 1.04 1.95
CA VAL A 129 -2.63 0.24 2.27
C VAL A 129 -3.88 1.11 2.42
N LEU A 130 -3.75 2.31 2.98
CA LEU A 130 -4.88 3.19 3.27
C LEU A 130 -5.22 4.16 2.14
N ALA A 131 -4.25 4.50 1.30
CA ALA A 131 -4.40 5.51 0.26
C ALA A 131 -5.20 5.02 -0.95
N GLU A 132 -5.70 6.00 -1.71
CA GLU A 132 -6.47 5.77 -2.94
C GLU A 132 -5.60 5.82 -4.21
N PHE A 133 -4.27 5.85 -4.07
CA PHE A 133 -3.33 5.84 -5.20
C PHE A 133 -2.62 4.49 -5.35
N GLN A 134 -2.20 4.19 -6.58
CA GLN A 134 -1.48 2.97 -6.91
C GLN A 134 0.02 3.24 -6.96
N ALA A 135 0.80 2.55 -6.12
CA ALA A 135 2.25 2.57 -6.16
C ALA A 135 2.81 1.16 -5.96
N THR A 136 4.00 0.92 -6.48
CA THR A 136 4.72 -0.33 -6.26
C THR A 136 5.74 -0.14 -5.15
N LEU A 137 5.57 -0.84 -4.03
CA LEU A 137 6.53 -0.83 -2.94
C LEU A 137 7.72 -1.74 -3.29
N ILE A 138 8.92 -1.22 -3.15
CA ILE A 138 10.16 -1.97 -3.41
C ILE A 138 10.93 -2.15 -2.11
N GLN A 139 11.25 -3.40 -1.81
CA GLN A 139 12.15 -3.78 -0.74
C GLN A 139 13.45 -4.34 -1.32
N VAL A 140 14.60 -3.95 -0.74
CA VAL A 140 15.91 -4.46 -1.10
C VAL A 140 16.45 -5.31 0.03
N SER A 141 16.80 -6.54 -0.25
CA SER A 141 17.37 -7.45 0.75
C SER A 141 18.83 -7.12 1.03
N THR A 142 19.24 -7.26 2.29
CA THR A 142 20.65 -7.12 2.68
C THR A 142 21.46 -8.26 2.06
N PRO A 143 22.64 -8.01 1.44
CA PRO A 143 23.41 -9.02 0.72
C PRO A 143 23.95 -10.14 1.61
N GLU A 144 24.25 -9.84 2.87
CA GLU A 144 24.74 -10.81 3.85
C GLU A 144 24.01 -10.64 5.20
N ARG A 145 24.01 -11.71 6.02
CA ARG A 145 23.44 -11.69 7.39
C ARG A 145 24.25 -10.87 8.41
N LYS A 146 25.16 -10.00 7.96
CA LYS A 146 25.94 -9.14 8.82
C LYS A 146 25.15 -7.91 9.22
N ILE A 147 25.34 -7.50 10.48
CA ILE A 147 24.72 -6.30 11.06
C ILE A 147 25.09 -5.09 10.20
N ASN A 148 24.08 -4.31 9.79
CA ASN A 148 24.30 -3.03 9.13
C ASN A 148 24.92 -2.06 10.15
N GLU A 149 26.21 -1.91 10.16
CA GLU A 149 26.90 -0.85 10.90
C GLU A 149 26.90 0.41 10.02
N HIS A 150 26.42 1.51 10.59
CA HIS A 150 26.45 2.81 9.95
C HIS A 150 27.76 3.50 10.30
N ARG A 151 28.78 3.37 9.44
CA ARG A 151 30.04 4.11 9.58
C ARG A 151 30.03 5.30 8.64
N HIS A 152 30.05 6.49 9.19
CA HIS A 152 30.12 7.74 8.43
C HIS A 152 31.46 8.47 8.58
N GLU A 153 32.27 8.07 9.56
CA GLU A 153 33.64 8.62 9.71
C GLU A 153 34.54 8.07 8.60
N GLY A 154 35.23 8.98 7.91
CA GLY A 154 36.12 8.61 6.81
C GLY A 154 35.40 8.08 5.54
N TYR A 155 34.16 8.47 5.34
CA TYR A 155 33.41 8.11 4.15
C TYR A 155 33.99 8.80 2.92
N ASP A 156 34.66 8.04 2.04
CA ASP A 156 35.18 8.51 0.75
C ASP A 156 34.30 7.95 -0.37
N VAL A 157 33.49 8.82 -0.95
CA VAL A 157 32.48 8.43 -1.94
C VAL A 157 33.08 7.88 -3.23
N GLU A 158 34.25 8.40 -3.66
CA GLU A 158 34.91 7.95 -4.90
C GLU A 158 35.48 6.54 -4.70
N VAL A 159 36.20 6.33 -3.58
CA VAL A 159 36.74 5.01 -3.23
C VAL A 159 35.62 3.98 -3.06
N LEU A 160 34.54 4.34 -2.39
CA LEU A 160 33.39 3.41 -2.20
C LEU A 160 32.70 3.08 -3.51
N TRP A 161 32.61 4.03 -4.45
CA TRP A 161 32.10 3.77 -5.78
C TRP A 161 32.98 2.78 -6.57
N GLU A 162 34.27 2.92 -6.51
CA GLU A 162 35.23 2.01 -7.16
C GLU A 162 35.19 0.59 -6.56
N LEU A 163 34.95 0.48 -5.24
CA LEU A 163 34.84 -0.79 -4.53
C LEU A 163 33.45 -1.42 -4.59
N ASN A 164 32.47 -0.76 -5.23
CA ASN A 164 31.07 -1.18 -5.26
C ASN A 164 30.93 -2.59 -5.84
N GLN A 165 30.49 -3.52 -5.00
CA GLN A 165 30.32 -4.93 -5.34
C GLN A 165 29.17 -5.16 -6.35
N ASP A 166 28.19 -4.27 -6.40
CA ASP A 166 27.09 -4.33 -7.36
C ASP A 166 27.48 -3.89 -8.78
N ASN A 167 28.72 -3.37 -8.98
CA ASN A 167 29.32 -3.14 -10.30
C ASN A 167 30.00 -4.40 -10.87
N MET A 168 30.09 -5.49 -10.12
CA MET A 168 30.71 -6.74 -10.59
C MET A 168 29.73 -7.53 -11.48
N PRO A 169 30.25 -8.32 -12.45
CA PRO A 169 29.41 -9.05 -13.41
C PRO A 169 28.46 -10.08 -12.79
N ASP A 170 28.75 -10.58 -11.61
CA ASP A 170 27.97 -11.55 -10.85
C ASP A 170 26.99 -10.94 -9.84
N ALA A 171 26.85 -9.61 -9.85
CA ALA A 171 25.92 -8.90 -8.98
C ALA A 171 24.47 -9.36 -9.18
N LYS A 172 23.78 -9.62 -8.08
CA LYS A 172 22.43 -10.16 -8.09
C LYS A 172 21.39 -9.08 -7.76
N ASN A 173 20.26 -9.13 -8.47
CA ASN A 173 19.12 -8.32 -8.11
C ASN A 173 18.57 -8.73 -6.73
N ARG A 174 18.59 -7.80 -5.78
CA ARG A 174 18.08 -7.96 -4.41
C ARG A 174 16.74 -7.25 -4.20
N CYS A 175 16.20 -6.61 -5.25
CA CYS A 175 14.91 -5.95 -5.20
C CYS A 175 13.76 -6.97 -5.18
N LYS A 176 12.74 -6.66 -4.39
CA LYS A 176 11.50 -7.42 -4.34
C LYS A 176 10.33 -6.44 -4.27
N GLU A 177 9.35 -6.61 -5.13
CA GLU A 177 8.06 -5.93 -5.00
C GLU A 177 7.30 -6.50 -3.81
N VAL A 178 6.78 -5.62 -2.96
CA VAL A 178 6.08 -5.98 -1.73
C VAL A 178 4.61 -5.65 -1.88
N THR A 179 3.78 -6.63 -1.61
CA THR A 179 2.34 -6.47 -1.45
C THR A 179 1.94 -6.80 -0.03
N CYS A 180 0.91 -6.14 0.49
CA CYS A 180 0.41 -6.36 1.84
C CYS A 180 -1.04 -6.91 1.82
N PRO A 181 -1.27 -8.09 1.22
CA PRO A 181 -2.62 -8.62 1.01
C PRO A 181 -3.37 -8.83 2.33
N SER A 182 -2.68 -9.15 3.42
CA SER A 182 -3.29 -9.32 4.74
C SER A 182 -3.85 -8.01 5.31
N LEU A 183 -3.13 -6.90 5.15
CA LEU A 183 -3.60 -5.58 5.61
C LEU A 183 -4.74 -5.06 4.74
N GLU A 184 -4.66 -5.24 3.42
CA GLU A 184 -5.75 -4.91 2.49
C GLU A 184 -7.01 -5.72 2.81
N LYS A 185 -6.86 -7.02 3.10
CA LYS A 185 -7.96 -7.89 3.52
C LYS A 185 -8.61 -7.37 4.81
N LEU A 186 -7.82 -7.07 5.84
CA LEU A 186 -8.32 -6.54 7.11
C LEU A 186 -9.09 -5.23 6.92
N LYS A 187 -8.56 -4.30 6.12
CA LYS A 187 -9.24 -3.03 5.80
C LYS A 187 -10.62 -3.30 5.17
N LYS A 188 -10.68 -4.15 4.14
CA LYS A 188 -11.91 -4.49 3.44
C LYS A 188 -12.90 -5.21 4.35
N GLU A 189 -12.44 -6.12 5.19
CA GLU A 189 -13.29 -6.82 6.19
C GLU A 189 -13.93 -5.85 7.18
N GLU A 190 -13.20 -4.83 7.63
CA GLU A 190 -13.77 -3.79 8.52
C GLU A 190 -14.81 -2.93 7.79
N ILE A 191 -14.61 -2.62 6.51
CA ILE A 191 -15.61 -1.91 5.69
C ILE A 191 -16.85 -2.78 5.52
N ILE A 192 -16.71 -4.07 5.21
CA ILE A 192 -17.81 -5.03 5.10
C ILE A 192 -18.62 -5.09 6.41
N LYS A 193 -17.95 -5.20 7.57
CA LYS A 193 -18.59 -5.20 8.88
C LYS A 193 -19.39 -3.92 9.15
N LYS A 194 -18.87 -2.75 8.76
CA LYS A 194 -19.58 -1.46 8.89
C LYS A 194 -20.85 -1.45 8.04
N HIS A 195 -20.78 -1.90 6.78
CA HIS A 195 -21.95 -2.00 5.91
C HIS A 195 -22.99 -2.99 6.43
N ILE A 196 -22.56 -4.15 6.94
CA ILE A 196 -23.49 -5.13 7.56
C ILE A 196 -24.21 -4.51 8.77
N LYS A 197 -23.49 -3.79 9.65
CA LYS A 197 -24.07 -3.10 10.80
C LYS A 197 -25.07 -2.01 10.40
N ALA A 198 -24.87 -1.40 9.24
CA ALA A 198 -25.77 -0.43 8.64
C ALA A 198 -26.89 -1.07 7.81
N TYR A 199 -27.00 -2.40 7.80
CA TYR A 199 -27.93 -3.17 6.97
C TYR A 199 -27.78 -2.92 5.46
N ASP A 200 -26.62 -2.42 5.01
CA ASP A 200 -26.30 -2.20 3.59
C ASP A 200 -25.55 -3.41 3.01
N TYR A 201 -26.33 -4.49 2.82
CA TYR A 201 -25.78 -5.76 2.32
C TYR A 201 -25.28 -5.66 0.89
N ARG A 202 -25.84 -4.76 0.08
CA ARG A 202 -25.40 -4.56 -1.32
C ARG A 202 -24.01 -3.94 -1.37
N ALA A 203 -23.74 -2.89 -0.58
CA ALA A 203 -22.43 -2.31 -0.48
C ALA A 203 -21.42 -3.29 0.15
N ALA A 204 -21.82 -4.03 1.19
CA ALA A 204 -20.99 -5.07 1.78
C ALA A 204 -20.58 -6.14 0.74
N LEU A 205 -21.51 -6.59 -0.10
CA LEU A 205 -21.27 -7.57 -1.16
C LEU A 205 -20.29 -7.02 -2.22
N ALA A 206 -20.49 -5.78 -2.66
CA ALA A 206 -19.60 -5.13 -3.63
C ALA A 206 -18.14 -5.05 -3.13
N VAL A 207 -17.93 -4.75 -1.85
CA VAL A 207 -16.60 -4.79 -1.24
C VAL A 207 -16.07 -6.21 -1.15
N ALA A 208 -16.91 -7.19 -0.75
CA ALA A 208 -16.53 -8.60 -0.66
C ALA A 208 -16.12 -9.19 -2.01
N ASP A 209 -16.76 -8.78 -3.11
CA ASP A 209 -16.43 -9.21 -4.48
C ASP A 209 -15.02 -8.77 -4.93
N SER A 210 -14.47 -7.71 -4.31
CA SER A 210 -13.10 -7.27 -4.55
C SER A 210 -12.04 -8.12 -3.83
N LEU A 211 -12.45 -9.02 -2.92
CA LEU A 211 -11.59 -9.95 -2.18
C LEU A 211 -11.60 -11.32 -2.87
N LYS A 212 -10.61 -11.57 -3.72
CA LYS A 212 -10.50 -12.84 -4.50
C LYS A 212 -9.78 -13.93 -3.69
N ASN A 213 -10.41 -14.47 -2.64
CA ASN A 213 -9.87 -15.57 -1.84
C ASN A 213 -10.92 -16.67 -1.62
N GLU A 214 -10.50 -17.94 -1.53
CA GLU A 214 -11.40 -19.08 -1.27
C GLU A 214 -12.14 -18.92 0.07
N ASP A 215 -11.47 -18.45 1.13
CA ASP A 215 -12.06 -18.18 2.44
C ASP A 215 -13.19 -17.14 2.39
N THR A 216 -13.14 -16.21 1.41
CA THR A 216 -14.15 -15.17 1.28
C THR A 216 -15.42 -15.65 0.59
N ASN A 217 -15.38 -16.77 -0.10
CA ASN A 217 -16.49 -17.26 -0.90
C ASN A 217 -17.74 -17.56 -0.03
N ARG A 218 -17.54 -18.11 1.18
CA ARG A 218 -18.63 -18.45 2.08
C ARG A 218 -19.42 -17.22 2.56
N TYR A 219 -18.76 -16.21 3.07
CA TYR A 219 -19.45 -15.01 3.56
C TYR A 219 -19.97 -14.14 2.40
N ARG A 220 -19.33 -14.16 1.24
CA ARG A 220 -19.85 -13.54 0.02
C ARG A 220 -21.19 -14.12 -0.38
N LYS A 221 -21.33 -15.45 -0.38
CA LYS A 221 -22.62 -16.14 -0.59
C LYS A 221 -23.69 -15.74 0.43
N LEU A 222 -23.32 -15.56 1.71
CA LEU A 222 -24.24 -15.10 2.74
C LEU A 222 -24.68 -13.64 2.51
N LEU A 223 -23.79 -12.76 2.06
CA LEU A 223 -24.13 -11.38 1.71
C LEU A 223 -25.01 -11.31 0.46
N GLU A 224 -24.76 -12.17 -0.53
CA GLU A 224 -25.63 -12.34 -1.69
C GLU A 224 -27.04 -12.77 -1.24
N MET A 225 -27.14 -13.77 -0.37
CA MET A 225 -28.40 -14.23 0.22
C MET A 225 -29.13 -13.08 0.95
N ALA A 226 -28.42 -12.30 1.78
CA ALA A 226 -29.00 -11.15 2.48
C ALA A 226 -29.52 -10.09 1.50
N THR A 227 -28.77 -9.80 0.45
CA THR A 227 -29.18 -8.87 -0.62
C THR A 227 -30.44 -9.37 -1.34
N LYS A 228 -30.51 -10.68 -1.66
CA LYS A 228 -31.67 -11.30 -2.31
C LYS A 228 -32.88 -11.31 -1.42
N ARG A 229 -32.73 -11.52 -0.10
CA ARG A 229 -33.84 -11.38 0.86
C ARG A 229 -34.42 -9.97 0.85
N MET A 230 -33.59 -8.92 0.82
CA MET A 230 -34.06 -7.53 0.72
C MET A 230 -34.86 -7.25 -0.56
N LEU A 231 -34.61 -8.01 -1.62
CA LEU A 231 -35.34 -7.94 -2.90
C LEU A 231 -36.55 -8.90 -2.97
N LEU A 232 -36.80 -9.68 -1.90
CA LEU A 232 -37.79 -10.74 -1.85
C LEU A 232 -37.64 -11.82 -2.95
N ASP A 233 -36.42 -12.00 -3.45
CA ASP A 233 -36.03 -13.05 -4.40
C ASP A 233 -35.80 -14.37 -3.65
N LEU A 234 -36.87 -14.95 -3.16
CA LEU A 234 -36.84 -16.11 -2.26
C LEU A 234 -36.38 -17.40 -2.96
N GLU A 235 -36.54 -17.48 -4.28
CA GLU A 235 -36.03 -18.62 -5.07
C GLU A 235 -34.51 -18.67 -5.06
N THR A 236 -33.86 -17.53 -5.30
CA THR A 236 -32.39 -17.43 -5.23
C THR A 236 -31.88 -17.65 -3.81
N VAL A 237 -32.61 -17.16 -2.80
CA VAL A 237 -32.28 -17.42 -1.38
C VAL A 237 -32.27 -18.93 -1.09
N ASP A 238 -33.26 -19.69 -1.58
CA ASP A 238 -33.30 -21.14 -1.37
C ASP A 238 -32.19 -21.89 -2.09
N LYS A 239 -31.83 -21.46 -3.29
CA LYS A 239 -30.64 -22.00 -4.01
C LYS A 239 -29.37 -21.82 -3.19
N ILE A 240 -29.08 -20.57 -2.73
CA ILE A 240 -27.91 -20.28 -1.94
C ILE A 240 -27.92 -21.04 -0.61
N ARG A 241 -29.06 -21.17 0.04
CA ARG A 241 -29.22 -21.97 1.26
C ARG A 241 -28.81 -23.42 1.03
N ASN A 242 -29.29 -24.03 -0.06
CA ASN A 242 -28.96 -25.41 -0.39
C ASN A 242 -27.47 -25.59 -0.75
N GLU A 243 -26.88 -24.62 -1.44
CA GLU A 243 -25.43 -24.63 -1.77
C GLU A 243 -24.54 -24.47 -0.54
N THR A 244 -24.92 -23.61 0.39
CA THR A 244 -24.07 -23.25 1.55
C THR A 244 -24.36 -24.09 2.80
N GLY A 245 -25.53 -24.76 2.86
CA GLY A 245 -26.03 -25.44 4.05
C GLY A 245 -26.44 -24.49 5.18
N PHE A 246 -26.47 -23.17 4.94
CA PHE A 246 -26.79 -22.17 5.96
C PHE A 246 -28.28 -21.84 5.96
N ASP A 247 -28.99 -22.30 7.00
CA ASP A 247 -30.41 -22.03 7.18
C ASP A 247 -30.63 -20.78 8.04
N CYS A 248 -30.90 -19.64 7.39
CA CYS A 248 -31.22 -18.37 8.04
C CYS A 248 -32.69 -18.00 7.93
N ILE A 249 -33.56 -18.94 7.54
CA ILE A 249 -34.97 -18.68 7.28
C ILE A 249 -35.79 -19.12 8.50
N PRO A 250 -36.32 -18.15 9.30
CA PRO A 250 -37.04 -18.47 10.53
C PRO A 250 -38.43 -19.04 10.30
N VAL A 251 -39.09 -18.69 9.18
CA VAL A 251 -40.43 -19.15 8.84
C VAL A 251 -40.38 -19.99 7.57
N LYS A 252 -40.82 -21.26 7.67
CA LYS A 252 -40.70 -22.24 6.58
C LYS A 252 -42.03 -22.43 5.79
N THR A 253 -43.17 -22.02 6.35
CA THR A 253 -44.48 -22.09 5.70
C THR A 253 -44.58 -21.09 4.55
N SER A 254 -44.90 -21.54 3.36
CA SER A 254 -44.78 -20.75 2.12
C SER A 254 -45.56 -19.42 2.15
N SER A 255 -46.80 -19.43 2.66
CA SER A 255 -47.68 -18.24 2.75
C SER A 255 -47.12 -17.22 3.76
N ASP A 256 -46.72 -17.69 4.93
CA ASP A 256 -46.31 -16.84 6.05
C ASP A 256 -44.89 -16.33 5.85
N ARG A 257 -44.07 -17.10 5.15
CA ARG A 257 -42.70 -16.73 4.85
C ARG A 257 -42.61 -15.42 4.05
N LYS A 258 -43.38 -15.28 2.97
CA LYS A 258 -43.36 -14.09 2.12
C LYS A 258 -43.75 -12.83 2.92
N LEU A 259 -44.80 -12.95 3.73
CA LEU A 259 -45.24 -11.86 4.59
C LEU A 259 -44.18 -11.51 5.64
N PHE A 260 -43.60 -12.53 6.27
CA PHE A 260 -42.57 -12.34 7.28
C PHE A 260 -41.30 -11.65 6.71
N GLU A 261 -40.81 -12.08 5.54
CA GLU A 261 -39.69 -11.46 4.86
C GLU A 261 -40.00 -10.01 4.46
N TYR A 262 -41.23 -9.73 4.04
CA TYR A 262 -41.65 -8.37 3.75
C TYR A 262 -41.63 -7.47 5.00
N VAL A 263 -42.11 -7.95 6.14
CA VAL A 263 -42.07 -7.22 7.41
C VAL A 263 -40.63 -6.99 7.87
N LEU A 264 -39.74 -7.98 7.71
CA LEU A 264 -38.31 -7.79 8.01
C LEU A 264 -37.65 -6.74 7.11
N CYS A 265 -37.99 -6.69 5.82
CA CYS A 265 -37.50 -5.64 4.93
C CYS A 265 -37.97 -4.24 5.37
N MET A 266 -39.22 -4.11 5.85
CA MET A 266 -39.75 -2.85 6.39
C MET A 266 -38.99 -2.44 7.68
N ASP A 267 -38.76 -3.38 8.61
CA ASP A 267 -38.00 -3.13 9.83
C ASP A 267 -36.56 -2.64 9.52
N ILE A 268 -35.94 -3.24 8.52
CA ILE A 268 -34.60 -2.80 8.06
C ILE A 268 -34.66 -1.39 7.48
N LYS A 269 -35.66 -1.04 6.66
CA LYS A 269 -35.85 0.33 6.14
C LYS A 269 -35.99 1.34 7.29
N LEU A 270 -36.78 0.98 8.30
CA LEU A 270 -36.93 1.82 9.50
C LEU A 270 -35.60 2.01 10.24
N LYS A 271 -34.83 0.95 10.47
CA LYS A 271 -33.51 0.98 11.12
C LYS A 271 -32.46 1.78 10.32
N ARG A 272 -32.60 1.83 9.01
CA ARG A 272 -31.74 2.62 8.12
C ARG A 272 -32.17 4.09 8.04
N GLY A 273 -33.31 4.48 8.66
CA GLY A 273 -33.85 5.83 8.57
C GLY A 273 -34.52 6.15 7.24
N GLU A 274 -34.83 5.15 6.43
CA GLU A 274 -35.50 5.28 5.13
C GLU A 274 -37.01 5.42 5.32
N TYR A 275 -37.43 6.45 6.05
CA TYR A 275 -38.84 6.62 6.49
C TYR A 275 -39.83 6.74 5.32
N ALA A 276 -39.45 7.43 4.26
CA ALA A 276 -40.31 7.57 3.07
C ALA A 276 -40.59 6.22 2.41
N ASP A 277 -39.58 5.37 2.28
CA ASP A 277 -39.70 4.04 1.69
C ASP A 277 -40.39 3.07 2.64
N PHE A 278 -40.21 3.22 3.94
CA PHE A 278 -40.96 2.50 4.95
C PHE A 278 -42.48 2.80 4.85
N ILE A 279 -42.86 4.09 4.81
CA ILE A 279 -44.25 4.52 4.71
C ILE A 279 -44.88 4.00 3.41
N ARG A 280 -44.23 4.13 2.26
CA ARG A 280 -44.69 3.59 0.98
C ARG A 280 -44.89 2.08 0.98
N SER A 281 -44.20 1.36 1.86
CA SER A 281 -44.34 -0.09 1.97
C SER A 281 -45.52 -0.53 2.81
N ILE A 282 -46.14 0.39 3.57
CA ILE A 282 -47.34 0.12 4.40
C ILE A 282 -48.64 0.46 3.64
N THR A 283 -48.56 1.43 2.73
CA THR A 283 -49.68 1.86 1.89
C THR A 283 -49.81 0.98 0.64
#